data_90328374ade217e8a3ad33e783fdd2dd
#
_entry.id   90328374ade217e8a3ad33e783fdd2dd
#
_cell.length_a   1.000
_cell.length_b   1.000
_cell.length_c   1.000
_cell.angle_alpha   90.00
_cell.angle_beta   90.00
_cell.angle_gamma   90.00
#
_symmetry.space_group_name_H-M   'P 1'
#
loop_
_entity.id
_entity.type
_entity.pdbx_description
1 polymer ?
#
loop_
_entity_poly.entity_id
_entity_poly.type
_entity_poly.pdbx_seq_one_letter_code
_entity_poly.pdbx_strand_id
1 'polypeptide(L)'
;MPLTNGPLAHILRNRVYLGELNHRGASYPAEHAPIVMPSLFNAVQEKLTANRKAARVRRAATGALLIGRIFDERGNRMTPSTAKKGSLRYCYYVSSVLAQGRKNEAGVIARVSASEIEAVIVDALRAAYPDDARLDDGALVAERLERIVLRAGSIAIHSSIEPENPLESRQSV
;
A
#
# COMPACT_ATOMS: atom_id res chain seq x y z
N MET A 1 -24.89 -6.04 2.89
CA MET A 1 -23.46 -5.91 2.49
C MET A 1 -22.60 -6.00 3.74
N PRO A 2 -21.53 -6.80 3.78
CA PRO A 2 -20.62 -6.81 4.92
C PRO A 2 -19.90 -5.46 5.04
N LEU A 3 -19.75 -4.97 6.28
CA LEU A 3 -18.98 -3.76 6.56
C LEU A 3 -17.49 -4.02 6.27
N THR A 4 -16.91 -3.23 5.37
CA THR A 4 -15.47 -3.26 5.12
C THR A 4 -14.70 -2.47 6.20
N ASN A 5 -13.38 -2.66 6.28
CA ASN A 5 -12.56 -2.03 7.32
C ASN A 5 -12.61 -0.50 7.32
N GLY A 6 -12.83 0.14 6.18
CA GLY A 6 -12.92 1.60 6.07
C GLY A 6 -14.14 2.19 6.79
N PRO A 7 -15.37 1.80 6.43
CA PRO A 7 -16.60 2.22 7.13
C PRO A 7 -16.57 1.87 8.61
N LEU A 8 -16.08 0.67 8.98
CA LEU A 8 -15.97 0.27 10.38
C LEU A 8 -15.06 1.21 11.18
N ALA A 9 -13.87 1.53 10.63
CA ALA A 9 -12.94 2.46 11.29
C ALA A 9 -13.52 3.88 11.39
N HIS A 10 -14.35 4.31 10.44
CA HIS A 10 -15.05 5.60 10.48
C HIS A 10 -16.09 5.62 11.61
N ILE A 11 -16.90 4.57 11.71
CA ILE A 11 -17.89 4.41 12.80
C ILE A 11 -17.18 4.45 14.14
N LEU A 12 -16.14 3.66 14.36
CA LEU A 12 -15.41 3.57 15.62
C LEU A 12 -14.70 4.88 16.04
N ARG A 13 -14.53 5.84 15.14
CA ARG A 13 -13.93 7.17 15.42
C ARG A 13 -14.94 8.28 15.57
N ASN A 14 -16.19 7.99 15.36
CA ASN A 14 -17.22 9.01 15.39
C ASN A 14 -17.50 9.45 16.83
N ARG A 15 -17.22 10.73 17.14
CA ARG A 15 -17.40 11.31 18.48
C ARG A 15 -18.86 11.56 18.86
N VAL A 16 -19.79 11.38 17.92
CA VAL A 16 -21.23 11.40 18.19
C VAL A 16 -21.59 10.41 19.30
N TYR A 17 -20.88 9.26 19.39
CA TYR A 17 -21.10 8.30 20.48
C TYR A 17 -20.72 8.81 21.88
N LEU A 18 -19.94 9.89 21.95
CA LEU A 18 -19.60 10.60 23.19
C LEU A 18 -20.56 11.76 23.53
N GLY A 19 -21.62 11.94 22.74
CA GLY A 19 -22.50 13.12 22.88
C GLY A 19 -21.88 14.39 22.31
N GLU A 20 -21.00 14.27 21.28
CA GLU A 20 -20.33 15.41 20.67
C GLU A 20 -20.64 15.49 19.17
N LEU A 21 -20.74 16.71 18.64
CA LEU A 21 -20.85 17.01 17.23
C LEU A 21 -19.56 17.64 16.73
N ASN A 22 -19.03 17.12 15.63
CA ASN A 22 -17.87 17.70 14.95
C ASN A 22 -18.32 18.66 13.85
N HIS A 23 -17.93 19.92 13.93
CA HIS A 23 -18.13 20.91 12.90
C HIS A 23 -16.83 21.68 12.62
N ARG A 24 -16.41 21.70 11.36
CA ARG A 24 -15.19 22.42 10.88
C ARG A 24 -13.93 22.13 11.70
N GLY A 25 -13.76 20.89 12.19
CA GLY A 25 -12.59 20.48 12.95
C GLY A 25 -12.64 20.75 14.47
N ALA A 26 -13.71 21.34 14.96
CA ALA A 26 -13.98 21.53 16.40
C ALA A 26 -15.10 20.58 16.88
N SER A 27 -14.99 20.12 18.13
CA SER A 27 -16.02 19.32 18.80
C SER A 27 -16.87 20.20 19.70
N TYR A 28 -18.18 20.05 19.61
CA TYR A 28 -19.18 20.76 20.42
C TYR A 28 -20.06 19.75 21.14
N PRO A 29 -20.57 20.07 22.37
CA PRO A 29 -21.56 19.25 23.02
C PRO A 29 -22.80 19.09 22.13
N ALA A 30 -23.29 17.86 21.99
CA ALA A 30 -24.53 17.58 21.30
C ALA A 30 -25.73 17.60 22.27
N GLU A 31 -26.93 17.65 21.72
CA GLU A 31 -28.18 17.61 22.51
C GLU A 31 -28.50 16.23 23.10
N HIS A 32 -27.85 15.17 22.55
CA HIS A 32 -28.06 13.78 22.97
C HIS A 32 -27.01 13.34 24.02
N ALA A 33 -27.44 12.47 24.93
CA ALA A 33 -26.56 11.88 25.91
C ALA A 33 -25.50 10.96 25.29
N PRO A 34 -24.32 10.82 25.90
CA PRO A 34 -23.30 9.85 25.47
C PRO A 34 -23.86 8.42 25.44
N ILE A 35 -23.61 7.69 24.37
CA ILE A 35 -23.99 6.28 24.21
C ILE A 35 -22.87 5.37 24.69
N VAL A 36 -21.61 5.85 24.58
CA VAL A 36 -20.40 5.12 24.96
C VAL A 36 -19.63 5.91 26.00
N MET A 37 -19.12 5.24 27.02
CA MET A 37 -18.27 5.86 28.03
C MET A 37 -16.96 6.36 27.42
N PRO A 38 -16.48 7.56 27.79
CA PRO A 38 -15.23 8.13 27.28
C PRO A 38 -14.02 7.20 27.44
N SER A 39 -13.94 6.48 28.54
CA SER A 39 -12.86 5.50 28.79
C SER A 39 -12.82 4.38 27.75
N LEU A 40 -13.98 3.81 27.41
CA LEU A 40 -14.09 2.77 26.41
C LEU A 40 -13.76 3.31 25.02
N PHE A 41 -14.25 4.49 24.66
CA PHE A 41 -13.94 5.13 23.38
C PHE A 41 -12.43 5.37 23.25
N ASN A 42 -11.78 5.92 24.25
CA ASN A 42 -10.34 6.17 24.24
C ASN A 42 -9.53 4.87 24.11
N ALA A 43 -9.89 3.82 24.85
CA ALA A 43 -9.23 2.52 24.72
C ALA A 43 -9.33 1.94 23.28
N VAL A 44 -10.47 2.14 22.61
CA VAL A 44 -10.65 1.76 21.20
C VAL A 44 -9.74 2.59 20.29
N GLN A 45 -9.63 3.93 20.49
CA GLN A 45 -8.74 4.79 19.69
C GLN A 45 -7.27 4.40 19.86
N GLU A 46 -6.84 4.10 21.08
CA GLU A 46 -5.48 3.62 21.35
C GLU A 46 -5.20 2.31 20.60
N LYS A 47 -6.12 1.35 20.65
CA LYS A 47 -5.99 0.07 19.97
C LYS A 47 -5.95 0.22 18.45
N LEU A 48 -6.78 1.09 17.87
CA LEU A 48 -6.75 1.42 16.45
C LEU A 48 -5.41 2.05 16.04
N THR A 49 -4.86 2.93 16.87
CA THR A 49 -3.57 3.59 16.64
C THR A 49 -2.41 2.59 16.73
N ALA A 50 -2.40 1.74 17.76
CA ALA A 50 -1.41 0.68 17.94
C ALA A 50 -1.42 -0.31 16.76
N ASN A 51 -2.60 -0.72 16.29
CA ASN A 51 -2.75 -1.60 15.13
C ASN A 51 -2.20 -0.96 13.83
N ARG A 52 -2.38 0.36 13.63
CA ARG A 52 -1.80 1.09 12.49
C ARG A 52 -0.27 1.11 12.55
N LYS A 53 0.30 1.40 13.73
CA LYS A 53 1.76 1.37 13.95
C LYS A 53 2.33 -0.02 13.68
N ALA A 54 1.73 -1.07 14.26
CA ALA A 54 2.15 -2.46 14.06
C ALA A 54 2.04 -2.90 12.59
N ALA A 55 1.00 -2.46 11.86
CA ALA A 55 0.87 -2.74 10.43
C ALA A 55 1.92 -2.01 9.59
N ARG A 56 2.33 -0.78 9.98
CA ARG A 56 3.41 -0.03 9.33
C ARG A 56 4.77 -0.69 9.55
N VAL A 57 5.06 -1.09 10.79
CA VAL A 57 6.31 -1.81 11.13
C VAL A 57 6.41 -3.14 10.39
N ARG A 58 5.32 -3.92 10.35
CA ARG A 58 5.29 -5.19 9.59
C ARG A 58 5.55 -4.99 8.09
N ARG A 59 5.02 -3.94 7.48
CA ARG A 59 5.27 -3.60 6.07
C ARG A 59 6.73 -3.22 5.82
N ALA A 60 7.30 -2.38 6.69
CA ALA A 60 8.72 -2.04 6.62
C ALA A 60 9.63 -3.28 6.82
N ALA A 61 9.24 -4.21 7.70
CA ALA A 61 9.99 -5.44 7.97
C ALA A 61 9.93 -6.49 6.84
N THR A 62 9.13 -6.30 5.79
CA THR A 62 9.13 -7.22 4.63
C THR A 62 10.32 -7.02 3.72
N GLY A 63 11.06 -5.92 3.84
CA GLY A 63 12.14 -5.55 2.91
C GLY A 63 11.67 -5.25 1.49
N ALA A 64 10.37 -5.20 1.26
CA ALA A 64 9.79 -5.02 -0.07
C ALA A 64 10.01 -3.58 -0.57
N LEU A 65 10.75 -3.42 -1.68
CA LEU A 65 11.23 -2.13 -2.19
C LEU A 65 10.11 -1.28 -2.83
N LEU A 66 9.10 -1.94 -3.43
CA LEU A 66 8.07 -1.28 -4.24
C LEU A 66 6.80 -0.93 -3.46
N ILE A 67 6.88 -0.88 -2.12
CA ILE A 67 5.71 -0.57 -1.27
C ILE A 67 5.14 0.81 -1.62
N GLY A 68 3.86 0.82 -1.97
CA GLY A 68 3.14 2.05 -2.29
C GLY A 68 3.29 2.55 -3.71
N ARG A 69 4.18 1.95 -4.51
CA ARG A 69 4.53 2.37 -5.87
C ARG A 69 4.08 1.41 -6.95
N ILE A 70 3.64 0.18 -6.61
CA ILE A 70 3.23 -0.86 -7.55
C ILE A 70 1.70 -0.98 -7.60
N PHE A 71 1.16 -1.04 -8.83
CA PHE A 71 -0.26 -1.05 -9.14
C PHE A 71 -0.56 -2.09 -10.23
N ASP A 72 -1.76 -2.64 -10.22
CA ASP A 72 -2.26 -3.44 -11.33
C ASP A 72 -2.77 -2.54 -12.48
N GLU A 73 -3.11 -3.13 -13.62
CA GLU A 73 -3.57 -2.40 -14.82
C GLU A 73 -4.88 -1.62 -14.61
N ARG A 74 -5.66 -1.97 -13.59
CA ARG A 74 -6.90 -1.26 -13.21
C ARG A 74 -6.66 -0.16 -12.19
N GLY A 75 -5.39 0.11 -11.86
CA GLY A 75 -5.02 1.15 -10.92
C GLY A 75 -5.17 0.76 -9.44
N ASN A 76 -5.45 -0.51 -9.13
CA ASN A 76 -5.49 -0.95 -7.76
C ASN A 76 -4.05 -1.09 -7.21
N ARG A 77 -3.82 -0.52 -6.02
CA ARG A 77 -2.52 -0.66 -5.36
C ARG A 77 -2.25 -2.12 -5.01
N MET A 78 -1.03 -2.58 -5.25
CA MET A 78 -0.56 -3.87 -4.80
C MET A 78 0.20 -3.73 -3.48
N THR A 79 -0.01 -4.69 -2.58
CA THR A 79 0.57 -4.67 -1.23
C THR A 79 1.38 -5.93 -0.99
N PRO A 80 2.51 -5.84 -0.24
CA PRO A 80 3.30 -7.01 0.08
C PRO A 80 2.52 -7.99 0.97
N SER A 81 2.56 -9.24 0.57
CA SER A 81 1.97 -10.38 1.28
C SER A 81 3.01 -11.49 1.39
N THR A 82 3.14 -12.09 2.57
CA THR A 82 4.11 -13.17 2.79
C THR A 82 3.40 -14.49 2.97
N ALA A 83 3.91 -15.54 2.31
CA ALA A 83 3.49 -16.92 2.49
C ALA A 83 4.67 -17.73 3.02
N LYS A 84 4.40 -18.69 3.92
CA LYS A 84 5.39 -19.65 4.42
C LYS A 84 5.10 -21.02 3.81
N LYS A 85 6.16 -21.70 3.35
CA LYS A 85 6.11 -23.12 2.97
C LYS A 85 7.30 -23.80 3.63
N GLY A 86 7.02 -24.55 4.69
CA GLY A 86 8.08 -25.08 5.57
C GLY A 86 8.84 -23.95 6.25
N SER A 87 10.17 -23.98 6.14
CA SER A 87 11.09 -22.93 6.64
C SER A 87 11.22 -21.75 5.71
N LEU A 88 10.78 -21.87 4.46
CA LEU A 88 10.93 -20.84 3.43
C LEU A 88 9.82 -19.80 3.51
N ARG A 89 10.20 -18.53 3.35
CA ARG A 89 9.31 -17.37 3.34
C ARG A 89 9.31 -16.74 1.94
N TYR A 90 8.15 -16.66 1.34
CA TYR A 90 7.94 -16.04 0.03
C TYR A 90 7.22 -14.71 0.20
N CYS A 91 7.71 -13.68 -0.47
CA CYS A 91 7.05 -12.37 -0.52
C CYS A 91 6.43 -12.17 -1.91
N TYR A 92 5.22 -11.66 -1.95
CA TYR A 92 4.48 -11.35 -3.18
C TYR A 92 3.88 -9.96 -3.07
N TYR A 93 3.74 -9.28 -4.19
CA TYR A 93 2.82 -8.16 -4.32
C TYR A 93 1.46 -8.66 -4.77
N VAL A 94 0.41 -8.31 -4.04
CA VAL A 94 -0.97 -8.77 -4.26
C VAL A 94 -1.88 -7.56 -4.38
N SER A 95 -2.74 -7.53 -5.40
CA SER A 95 -3.71 -6.46 -5.57
C SER A 95 -4.61 -6.32 -4.34
N SER A 96 -4.76 -5.10 -3.84
CA SER A 96 -5.49 -4.80 -2.59
C SER A 96 -6.96 -5.21 -2.64
N VAL A 97 -7.57 -5.25 -3.83
CA VAL A 97 -8.97 -5.66 -4.02
C VAL A 97 -9.17 -7.16 -3.77
N LEU A 98 -8.12 -7.99 -3.97
CA LEU A 98 -8.17 -9.42 -3.61
C LEU A 98 -8.32 -9.60 -2.10
N ALA A 99 -7.58 -8.83 -1.30
CA ALA A 99 -7.69 -8.85 0.16
C ALA A 99 -9.07 -8.39 0.66
N GLN A 100 -9.79 -7.63 -0.16
CA GLN A 100 -11.15 -7.14 0.10
C GLN A 100 -12.25 -8.07 -0.46
N GLY A 101 -11.88 -9.21 -1.03
CA GLY A 101 -12.83 -10.17 -1.63
C GLY A 101 -13.40 -9.76 -2.98
N ARG A 102 -12.93 -8.65 -3.56
CA ARG A 102 -13.41 -8.08 -4.83
C ARG A 102 -12.58 -8.57 -6.02
N LYS A 103 -12.56 -9.87 -6.26
CA LYS A 103 -11.71 -10.50 -7.29
C LYS A 103 -11.95 -9.97 -8.70
N ASN A 104 -13.19 -9.66 -9.04
CA ASN A 104 -13.56 -9.17 -10.38
C ASN A 104 -13.03 -7.76 -10.69
N GLU A 105 -12.56 -7.03 -9.68
CA GLU A 105 -11.99 -5.70 -9.83
C GLU A 105 -10.45 -5.71 -9.94
N ALA A 106 -9.81 -6.86 -9.73
CA ALA A 106 -8.39 -7.02 -9.90
C ALA A 106 -8.00 -7.01 -11.38
N GLY A 107 -6.81 -6.49 -11.69
CA GLY A 107 -6.19 -6.61 -13.01
C GLY A 107 -5.81 -8.04 -13.34
N VAL A 108 -5.39 -8.29 -14.59
CA VAL A 108 -4.97 -9.63 -15.05
C VAL A 108 -3.82 -10.15 -14.21
N ILE A 109 -2.84 -9.30 -13.88
CA ILE A 109 -1.76 -9.63 -12.94
C ILE A 109 -2.16 -9.16 -11.54
N ALA A 110 -2.89 -10.01 -10.83
CA ALA A 110 -3.36 -9.71 -9.48
C ALA A 110 -2.36 -10.10 -8.38
N ARG A 111 -1.31 -10.86 -8.72
CA ARG A 111 -0.24 -11.31 -7.82
C ARG A 111 1.06 -11.52 -8.61
N VAL A 112 2.18 -11.07 -8.06
CA VAL A 112 3.52 -11.25 -8.62
C VAL A 112 4.54 -11.52 -7.50
N SER A 113 5.60 -12.27 -7.80
CA SER A 113 6.73 -12.49 -6.88
C SER A 113 7.44 -11.16 -6.61
N ALA A 114 7.71 -10.84 -5.33
CA ALA A 114 8.38 -9.60 -4.99
C ALA A 114 9.83 -9.60 -5.48
N SER A 115 10.57 -10.70 -5.28
CA SER A 115 11.97 -10.81 -5.69
C SER A 115 12.16 -10.66 -7.20
N GLU A 116 11.26 -11.25 -8.00
CA GLU A 116 11.35 -11.19 -9.46
C GLU A 116 11.06 -9.78 -9.99
N ILE A 117 9.95 -9.19 -9.55
CA ILE A 117 9.58 -7.86 -10.03
C ILE A 117 10.55 -6.78 -9.54
N GLU A 118 11.05 -6.89 -8.30
CA GLU A 118 12.03 -5.94 -7.76
C GLU A 118 13.35 -5.99 -8.52
N ALA A 119 13.85 -7.20 -8.86
CA ALA A 119 15.05 -7.35 -9.68
C ALA A 119 14.88 -6.66 -11.04
N VAL A 120 13.80 -6.95 -11.75
CA VAL A 120 13.52 -6.34 -13.08
C VAL A 120 13.47 -4.82 -13.00
N ILE A 121 12.83 -4.27 -11.95
CA ILE A 121 12.72 -2.81 -11.80
C ILE A 121 14.05 -2.17 -11.43
N VAL A 122 14.82 -2.77 -10.52
CA VAL A 122 16.14 -2.26 -10.13
C VAL A 122 17.08 -2.27 -11.34
N ASP A 123 17.10 -3.36 -12.12
CA ASP A 123 17.91 -3.46 -13.32
C ASP A 123 17.53 -2.38 -14.35
N ALA A 124 16.23 -2.18 -14.57
CA ALA A 124 15.74 -1.13 -15.49
C ALA A 124 16.12 0.28 -15.01
N LEU A 125 16.02 0.57 -13.71
CA LEU A 125 16.41 1.86 -13.15
C LEU A 125 17.93 2.06 -13.23
N ARG A 126 18.75 1.04 -12.96
CA ARG A 126 20.21 1.12 -13.09
C ARG A 126 20.65 1.35 -14.53
N ALA A 127 19.95 0.74 -15.50
CA ALA A 127 20.21 1.00 -16.91
C ALA A 127 19.82 2.43 -17.36
N ALA A 128 18.72 2.96 -16.80
CA ALA A 128 18.24 4.30 -17.11
C ALA A 128 19.04 5.42 -16.39
N TYR A 129 19.62 5.12 -15.23
CA TYR A 129 20.33 6.08 -14.38
C TYR A 129 21.73 5.56 -13.98
N PRO A 130 22.69 5.47 -14.92
CA PRO A 130 24.02 4.91 -14.66
C PRO A 130 24.83 5.76 -13.66
N ASP A 131 24.56 7.05 -13.56
CA ASP A 131 25.24 7.97 -12.65
C ASP A 131 24.88 7.69 -11.17
N ASP A 132 23.78 7.02 -10.93
CA ASP A 132 23.33 6.66 -9.59
C ASP A 132 23.91 5.31 -9.08
N ALA A 133 24.98 4.82 -9.68
CA ALA A 133 25.63 3.54 -9.30
C ALA A 133 26.04 3.45 -7.82
N ARG A 134 26.14 4.59 -7.12
CA ARG A 134 26.48 4.66 -5.68
C ARG A 134 25.27 4.44 -4.76
N LEU A 135 24.05 4.56 -5.28
CA LEU A 135 22.84 4.36 -4.48
C LEU A 135 22.58 2.86 -4.27
N ASP A 136 22.17 2.48 -3.06
CA ASP A 136 21.58 1.17 -2.85
C ASP A 136 20.22 1.04 -3.55
N ASP A 137 19.71 -0.18 -3.70
CA ASP A 137 18.47 -0.43 -4.44
C ASP A 137 17.26 0.30 -3.82
N GLY A 138 17.24 0.43 -2.49
CA GLY A 138 16.18 1.13 -1.78
C GLY A 138 16.21 2.64 -2.04
N ALA A 139 17.39 3.26 -2.00
CA ALA A 139 17.58 4.67 -2.30
C ALA A 139 17.29 4.97 -3.78
N LEU A 140 17.78 4.13 -4.70
CA LEU A 140 17.52 4.25 -6.13
C LEU A 140 16.02 4.23 -6.43
N VAL A 141 15.29 3.25 -5.89
CA VAL A 141 13.83 3.16 -6.01
C VAL A 141 13.15 4.37 -5.37
N ALA A 142 13.63 4.83 -4.21
CA ALA A 142 13.03 5.96 -3.51
C ALA A 142 13.14 7.27 -4.30
N GLU A 143 14.28 7.53 -4.93
CA GLU A 143 14.57 8.76 -5.63
C GLU A 143 14.05 8.80 -7.07
N ARG A 144 14.14 7.67 -7.79
CA ARG A 144 13.86 7.62 -9.22
C ARG A 144 12.50 7.09 -9.59
N LEU A 145 11.92 6.21 -8.77
CA LEU A 145 10.66 5.57 -9.10
C LEU A 145 9.47 6.31 -8.49
N GLU A 146 8.55 6.73 -9.32
CA GLU A 146 7.26 7.26 -8.88
C GLU A 146 6.20 6.14 -8.78
N ARG A 147 6.02 5.42 -9.87
CA ARG A 147 4.93 4.45 -9.99
C ARG A 147 5.28 3.34 -10.99
N ILE A 148 4.76 2.13 -10.72
CA ILE A 148 4.79 0.99 -11.65
C ILE A 148 3.36 0.52 -11.87
N VAL A 149 3.03 0.21 -13.11
CA VAL A 149 1.75 -0.43 -13.49
C VAL A 149 2.04 -1.74 -14.19
N LEU A 150 1.59 -2.84 -13.60
CA LEU A 150 1.69 -4.17 -14.18
C LEU A 150 0.53 -4.40 -15.16
N ARG A 151 0.88 -4.76 -16.39
CA ARG A 151 -0.08 -5.14 -17.45
C ARG A 151 0.27 -6.53 -17.98
N ALA A 152 -0.67 -7.18 -18.65
CA ALA A 152 -0.39 -8.43 -19.34
C ALA A 152 0.73 -8.22 -20.38
N GLY A 153 1.89 -8.88 -20.17
CA GLY A 153 3.03 -8.82 -21.09
C GLY A 153 3.85 -7.52 -21.08
N SER A 154 3.59 -6.55 -20.19
CA SER A 154 4.38 -5.32 -20.09
C SER A 154 4.34 -4.70 -18.71
N ILE A 155 5.39 -3.92 -18.39
CA ILE A 155 5.50 -3.15 -17.17
C ILE A 155 5.68 -1.68 -17.56
N ALA A 156 4.76 -0.81 -17.14
CA ALA A 156 4.93 0.63 -17.30
C ALA A 156 5.63 1.20 -16.05
N ILE A 157 6.80 1.79 -16.23
CA ILE A 157 7.58 2.43 -15.18
C ILE A 157 7.44 3.93 -15.35
N HIS A 158 6.98 4.63 -14.30
CA HIS A 158 6.93 6.08 -14.24
C HIS A 158 8.03 6.55 -13.28
N SER A 159 8.95 7.36 -13.78
CA SER A 159 10.05 7.93 -13.00
C SER A 159 9.78 9.39 -12.63
N SER A 160 10.37 9.83 -11.53
CA SER A 160 10.22 11.20 -11.01
C SER A 160 10.95 12.25 -11.84
N ILE A 161 11.90 11.83 -12.69
CA ILE A 161 12.67 12.66 -13.62
C ILE A 161 12.64 11.93 -14.96
N GLU A 162 12.25 12.60 -16.04
CA GLU A 162 12.33 12.01 -17.38
C GLU A 162 13.79 11.63 -17.67
N PRO A 163 14.09 10.36 -17.99
CA PRO A 163 15.42 10.00 -18.44
C PRO A 163 15.68 10.72 -19.78
N GLU A 164 16.89 11.21 -20.00
CA GLU A 164 17.30 11.82 -21.29
C GLU A 164 17.12 10.89 -22.49
N ASN A 165 16.75 9.62 -22.25
CA ASN A 165 16.53 8.61 -23.30
C ASN A 165 15.30 7.75 -22.94
N PRO A 166 14.17 7.84 -23.68
CA PRO A 166 12.99 7.01 -23.42
C PRO A 166 13.26 5.56 -23.83
N LEU A 167 13.66 4.71 -22.89
CA LEU A 167 13.72 3.27 -23.06
C LEU A 167 12.31 2.67 -22.92
N GLU A 168 11.60 2.51 -24.04
CA GLU A 168 10.50 1.57 -24.13
C GLU A 168 11.05 0.14 -23.98
N SER A 169 11.19 -0.34 -22.77
CA SER A 169 11.54 -1.73 -22.51
C SER A 169 10.32 -2.60 -22.76
N ARG A 170 10.11 -2.96 -24.02
CA ARG A 170 9.32 -4.13 -24.40
C ARG A 170 10.14 -5.38 -24.07
N GLN A 171 10.05 -5.84 -22.84
CA GLN A 171 10.51 -7.19 -22.50
C GLN A 171 9.29 -8.10 -22.49
N SER A 172 9.21 -8.95 -23.50
CA SER A 172 8.29 -10.09 -23.54
C SER A 172 8.71 -11.10 -22.46
N VAL A 173 7.80 -11.42 -21.55
CA VAL A 173 7.88 -12.55 -20.63
C VAL A 173 6.97 -13.65 -21.14
#